data_1a7c0a2f4f0a2606e3e4de36846f4139
#
_entry.id   1a7c0a2f4f0a2606e3e4de36846f4139
#
_cell.length_a   1.000
_cell.length_b   1.000
_cell.length_c   1.000
_cell.angle_alpha   90.00
_cell.angle_beta   90.00
_cell.angle_gamma   90.00
#
_symmetry.space_group_name_H-M   'P 1'
#
loop_
_entity.id
_entity.type
_entity.pdbx_description
1 polymer ?
#
loop_
_entity_poly.entity_id
_entity_poly.type
_entity_poly.pdbx_seq_one_letter_code
_entity_poly.pdbx_strand_id
1 'polypeptide(L)'
;MTAGAKKLSLGVLLALGFIDLGRGGFHWLAPDSGAGVVAGMNLSFPNARDVVFLLALNGISQIFWGIAYLFIVFRARQLVRLALLMEVVRGSMVLATEYLLKPPVSPVPGRFMHMATTIVCGGVLLLCMLPSGKQHR
;
A
#
# COMPACT_ATOMS: atom_id res chain seq x y z
N MET A 1 7.40 18.89 12.66
CA MET A 1 7.34 17.42 12.90
C MET A 1 8.27 17.07 14.04
N THR A 2 7.77 16.39 15.07
CA THR A 2 8.57 15.93 16.20
C THR A 2 9.54 14.82 15.77
N ALA A 3 10.61 14.59 16.56
CA ALA A 3 11.56 13.49 16.29
C ALA A 3 10.88 12.12 16.32
N GLY A 4 9.90 11.93 17.23
CA GLY A 4 9.11 10.70 17.31
C GLY A 4 8.26 10.46 16.06
N ALA A 5 7.50 11.47 15.59
CA ALA A 5 6.71 11.39 14.38
C ALA A 5 7.58 11.08 13.14
N LYS A 6 8.79 11.65 13.08
CA LYS A 6 9.74 11.34 12.00
C LYS A 6 10.20 9.88 12.01
N LYS A 7 10.55 9.35 13.18
CA LYS A 7 10.96 7.93 13.30
C LYS A 7 9.81 7.00 12.94
N LEU A 8 8.60 7.28 13.43
CA LEU A 8 7.42 6.48 13.14
C LEU A 8 7.09 6.48 11.65
N SER A 9 7.09 7.65 11.01
CA SER A 9 6.78 7.75 9.57
C SER A 9 7.80 7.02 8.68
N LEU A 10 9.09 7.09 9.03
CA LEU A 10 10.11 6.33 8.32
C LEU A 10 9.95 4.82 8.55
N GLY A 11 9.59 4.39 9.77
CA GLY A 11 9.31 2.99 10.08
C GLY A 11 8.11 2.44 9.31
N VAL A 12 7.04 3.21 9.21
CA VAL A 12 5.85 2.83 8.41
C VAL A 12 6.20 2.70 6.94
N LEU A 13 6.91 3.66 6.35
CA LEU A 13 7.32 3.56 4.94
C LEU A 13 8.29 2.41 4.69
N LEU A 14 9.18 2.12 5.64
CA LEU A 14 10.08 0.96 5.55
C LEU A 14 9.29 -0.34 5.50
N ALA A 15 8.32 -0.51 6.39
CA ALA A 15 7.46 -1.69 6.43
C ALA A 15 6.65 -1.83 5.14
N LEU A 16 6.02 -0.75 4.67
CA LEU A 16 5.27 -0.73 3.42
C LEU A 16 6.17 -1.08 2.23
N GLY A 17 7.40 -0.56 2.19
CA GLY A 17 8.36 -0.87 1.14
C GLY A 17 8.63 -2.37 1.02
N PHE A 18 8.87 -3.05 2.13
CA PHE A 18 9.08 -4.49 2.13
C PHE A 18 7.81 -5.29 1.83
N ILE A 19 6.65 -4.86 2.35
CA ILE A 19 5.37 -5.50 2.06
C ILE A 19 5.06 -5.42 0.57
N ASP A 20 5.20 -4.25 -0.05
CA ASP A 20 4.91 -4.05 -1.47
C ASP A 20 5.90 -4.81 -2.36
N LEU A 21 7.19 -4.89 -1.99
CA LEU A 21 8.16 -5.73 -2.71
C LEU A 21 7.79 -7.21 -2.62
N GLY A 22 7.45 -7.70 -1.43
CA GLY A 22 7.10 -9.11 -1.23
C GLY A 22 5.80 -9.49 -1.95
N ARG A 23 4.74 -8.69 -1.79
CA ARG A 23 3.46 -8.91 -2.47
C ARG A 23 3.58 -8.75 -3.98
N GLY A 24 4.26 -7.70 -4.41
CA GLY A 24 4.47 -7.43 -5.83
C GLY A 24 5.25 -8.55 -6.50
N GLY A 25 6.33 -9.01 -5.87
CA GLY A 25 7.10 -10.16 -6.35
C GLY A 25 6.26 -11.42 -6.42
N PHE A 26 5.44 -11.69 -5.41
CA PHE A 26 4.51 -12.82 -5.42
C PHE A 26 3.49 -12.71 -6.57
N HIS A 27 2.80 -11.58 -6.73
CA HIS A 27 1.83 -11.38 -7.80
C HIS A 27 2.46 -11.45 -9.19
N TRP A 28 3.71 -11.04 -9.34
CA TRP A 28 4.40 -11.08 -10.62
C TRP A 28 4.86 -12.50 -10.98
N LEU A 29 5.37 -13.27 -10.00
CA LEU A 29 6.07 -14.54 -10.25
C LEU A 29 5.21 -15.79 -10.03
N ALA A 30 4.13 -15.70 -9.22
CA ALA A 30 3.26 -16.85 -8.98
C ALA A 30 2.48 -17.23 -10.25
N PRO A 31 2.29 -18.54 -10.54
CA PRO A 31 1.63 -19.00 -11.76
C PRO A 31 0.22 -18.47 -11.97
N ASP A 32 -0.53 -18.23 -10.89
CA ASP A 32 -1.88 -17.67 -10.89
C ASP A 32 -1.93 -16.21 -10.41
N SER A 33 -0.77 -15.58 -10.20
CA SER A 33 -0.62 -14.25 -9.62
C SER A 33 -1.40 -14.06 -8.30
N GLY A 34 -1.67 -15.16 -7.58
CA GLY A 34 -2.43 -15.15 -6.34
C GLY A 34 -3.96 -15.08 -6.52
N ALA A 35 -4.47 -15.15 -7.75
CA ALA A 35 -5.91 -15.10 -8.01
C ALA A 35 -6.65 -16.27 -7.36
N GLY A 36 -6.19 -17.49 -7.58
CA GLY A 36 -6.79 -18.68 -6.97
C GLY A 36 -6.29 -18.90 -5.55
N VAL A 37 -4.96 -18.95 -5.36
CA VAL A 37 -4.33 -19.35 -4.08
C VAL A 37 -4.61 -18.33 -2.95
N VAL A 38 -4.59 -17.03 -3.26
CA VAL A 38 -4.77 -15.98 -2.23
C VAL A 38 -6.19 -15.42 -2.25
N ALA A 39 -6.71 -15.06 -3.44
CA ALA A 39 -8.01 -14.43 -3.55
C ALA A 39 -9.18 -15.42 -3.61
N GLY A 40 -8.91 -16.73 -3.71
CA GLY A 40 -9.95 -17.76 -3.78
C GLY A 40 -10.83 -17.68 -5.03
N MET A 41 -10.34 -17.06 -6.11
CA MET A 41 -11.09 -16.89 -7.34
C MET A 41 -11.19 -18.23 -8.09
N ASN A 42 -12.39 -18.55 -8.61
CA ASN A 42 -12.53 -19.66 -9.55
C ASN A 42 -11.97 -19.23 -10.92
N LEU A 43 -10.90 -19.88 -11.36
CA LEU A 43 -10.24 -19.61 -12.65
C LEU A 43 -10.73 -20.53 -13.79
N SER A 44 -11.86 -21.22 -13.62
CA SER A 44 -12.42 -22.14 -14.62
C SER A 44 -13.31 -21.44 -15.66
N PHE A 45 -13.15 -20.14 -15.87
CA PHE A 45 -13.90 -19.38 -16.88
C PHE A 45 -13.05 -19.00 -18.09
N PRO A 46 -13.66 -18.75 -19.26
CA PRO A 46 -12.96 -18.20 -20.41
C PRO A 46 -12.27 -16.87 -20.00
N ASN A 47 -11.07 -16.62 -20.47
CA ASN A 47 -10.28 -15.42 -20.17
C ASN A 47 -9.78 -15.29 -18.72
N ALA A 48 -9.76 -16.34 -17.91
CA ALA A 48 -9.14 -16.32 -16.59
C ALA A 48 -7.66 -15.87 -16.63
N ARG A 49 -6.96 -16.15 -17.74
CA ARG A 49 -5.59 -15.69 -17.98
C ARG A 49 -5.45 -14.19 -18.00
N ASP A 50 -6.46 -13.44 -18.46
CA ASP A 50 -6.45 -11.98 -18.47
C ASP A 50 -6.49 -11.42 -17.04
N VAL A 51 -7.24 -12.07 -16.15
CA VAL A 51 -7.25 -11.71 -14.73
C VAL A 51 -5.88 -11.94 -14.09
N VAL A 52 -5.26 -13.09 -14.35
CA VAL A 52 -3.92 -13.42 -13.88
C VAL A 52 -2.90 -12.41 -14.41
N PHE A 53 -2.97 -12.06 -15.68
CA PHE A 53 -2.12 -11.06 -16.30
C PHE A 53 -2.29 -9.67 -15.65
N LEU A 54 -3.52 -9.21 -15.43
CA LEU A 54 -3.78 -7.92 -14.77
C LEU A 54 -3.26 -7.88 -13.33
N LEU A 55 -3.38 -9.00 -12.60
CA LEU A 55 -2.81 -9.10 -11.25
C LEU A 55 -1.27 -9.09 -11.28
N ALA A 56 -0.66 -9.72 -12.27
CA ALA A 56 0.80 -9.65 -12.47
C ALA A 56 1.26 -8.21 -12.74
N LEU A 57 0.56 -7.46 -13.58
CA LEU A 57 0.84 -6.04 -13.83
C LEU A 57 0.69 -5.20 -12.56
N ASN A 58 -0.34 -5.48 -11.76
CA ASN A 58 -0.49 -4.83 -10.45
C ASN A 58 0.69 -5.17 -9.53
N GLY A 59 1.19 -6.41 -9.56
CA GLY A 59 2.39 -6.82 -8.83
C GLY A 59 3.62 -6.00 -9.21
N ILE A 60 3.85 -5.78 -10.50
CA ILE A 60 4.94 -4.91 -10.98
C ILE A 60 4.79 -3.49 -10.41
N SER A 61 3.58 -2.94 -10.44
CA SER A 61 3.32 -1.61 -9.86
C SER A 61 3.64 -1.55 -8.37
N GLN A 62 3.31 -2.60 -7.61
CA GLN A 62 3.65 -2.69 -6.19
C GLN A 62 5.17 -2.73 -5.96
N ILE A 63 5.93 -3.44 -6.79
CA ILE A 63 7.39 -3.45 -6.71
C ILE A 63 7.95 -2.03 -6.86
N PHE A 64 7.48 -1.26 -7.83
CA PHE A 64 7.91 0.12 -8.01
C PHE A 64 7.56 1.01 -6.81
N TRP A 65 6.38 0.86 -6.22
CA TRP A 65 6.02 1.57 -4.99
C TRP A 65 6.91 1.17 -3.82
N GLY A 66 7.19 -0.12 -3.66
CA GLY A 66 8.10 -0.62 -2.64
C GLY A 66 9.51 -0.03 -2.77
N ILE A 67 10.06 -0.02 -3.99
CA ILE A 67 11.37 0.63 -4.28
C ILE A 67 11.33 2.12 -3.94
N ALA A 68 10.26 2.83 -4.34
CA ALA A 68 10.11 4.27 -4.06
C ALA A 68 10.08 4.55 -2.54
N TYR A 69 9.36 3.77 -1.75
CA TYR A 69 9.33 3.92 -0.29
C TYR A 69 10.70 3.67 0.34
N LEU A 70 11.40 2.61 -0.07
CA LEU A 70 12.75 2.34 0.41
C LEU A 70 13.72 3.46 0.01
N PHE A 71 13.65 3.96 -1.21
CA PHE A 71 14.45 5.10 -1.64
C PHE A 71 14.18 6.35 -0.77
N ILE A 72 12.91 6.66 -0.47
CA ILE A 72 12.55 7.78 0.40
C ILE A 72 13.12 7.59 1.80
N VAL A 73 13.02 6.39 2.38
CA VAL A 73 13.54 6.09 3.72
C VAL A 73 15.05 6.28 3.79
N PHE A 74 15.79 5.82 2.79
CA PHE A 74 17.25 5.82 2.84
C PHE A 74 17.90 7.09 2.27
N ARG A 75 17.30 7.72 1.25
CA ARG A 75 17.93 8.79 0.47
C ARG A 75 17.17 10.10 0.44
N ALA A 76 15.85 10.09 0.55
CA ALA A 76 15.00 11.26 0.31
C ALA A 76 14.02 11.53 1.47
N ARG A 77 14.48 11.48 2.70
CA ARG A 77 13.65 11.57 3.93
C ARG A 77 12.80 12.84 4.03
N GLN A 78 13.12 13.90 3.29
CA GLN A 78 12.30 15.11 3.18
C GLN A 78 10.95 14.84 2.49
N LEU A 79 10.85 13.80 1.66
CA LEU A 79 9.64 13.42 0.93
C LEU A 79 8.68 12.52 1.74
N VAL A 80 9.01 12.19 2.99
CA VAL A 80 8.23 11.24 3.80
C VAL A 80 6.76 11.65 3.96
N ARG A 81 6.48 12.95 4.13
CA ARG A 81 5.10 13.45 4.24
C ARG A 81 4.33 13.31 2.93
N LEU A 82 5.00 13.60 1.82
CA LEU A 82 4.41 13.43 0.49
C LEU A 82 4.10 11.96 0.21
N ALA A 83 5.02 11.05 0.54
CA ALA A 83 4.80 9.62 0.39
C ALA A 83 3.60 9.11 1.21
N LEU A 84 3.48 9.52 2.48
CA LEU A 84 2.34 9.19 3.32
C LEU A 84 1.02 9.77 2.76
N LEU A 85 1.04 11.02 2.26
CA LEU A 85 -0.13 11.61 1.62
C LEU A 85 -0.55 10.83 0.37
N MET A 86 0.40 10.48 -0.49
CA MET A 86 0.13 9.68 -1.69
C MET A 86 -0.45 8.31 -1.33
N GLU A 87 0.05 7.68 -0.25
CA GLU A 87 -0.49 6.41 0.22
C GLU A 87 -1.91 6.53 0.75
N VAL A 88 -2.23 7.59 1.50
CA VAL A 88 -3.59 7.87 1.97
C VAL A 88 -4.54 8.10 0.79
N VAL A 89 -4.12 8.88 -0.21
CA VAL A 89 -4.93 9.11 -1.42
C VAL A 89 -5.14 7.80 -2.17
N ARG A 90 -4.08 7.04 -2.44
CA ARG A 90 -4.16 5.74 -3.11
C ARG A 90 -5.10 4.79 -2.37
N GLY A 91 -4.91 4.64 -1.05
CA GLY A 91 -5.73 3.77 -0.22
C GLY A 91 -7.20 4.18 -0.20
N SER A 92 -7.47 5.49 -0.12
CA SER A 92 -8.85 6.02 -0.19
C SER A 92 -9.51 5.72 -1.55
N MET A 93 -8.78 5.85 -2.65
CA MET A 93 -9.29 5.51 -3.99
C MET A 93 -9.57 4.00 -4.11
N VAL A 94 -8.68 3.15 -3.57
CA VAL A 94 -8.89 1.69 -3.53
C VAL A 94 -10.15 1.36 -2.72
N LEU A 95 -10.30 1.90 -1.51
CA LEU A 95 -11.47 1.69 -0.67
C LEU A 95 -12.77 2.19 -1.34
N ALA A 96 -12.73 3.36 -1.98
CA ALA A 96 -13.88 3.86 -2.74
C ALA A 96 -14.26 2.90 -3.88
N THR A 97 -13.26 2.33 -4.56
CA THR A 97 -13.49 1.34 -5.61
C THR A 97 -14.10 0.06 -5.04
N GLU A 98 -13.56 -0.46 -3.94
CA GLU A 98 -14.00 -1.73 -3.33
C GLU A 98 -15.40 -1.66 -2.69
N TYR A 99 -15.80 -0.49 -2.18
CA TYR A 99 -17.05 -0.36 -1.43
C TYR A 99 -18.15 0.38 -2.18
N LEU A 100 -17.81 1.26 -3.11
CA LEU A 100 -18.78 2.17 -3.74
C LEU A 100 -18.87 1.97 -5.26
N LEU A 101 -17.73 1.90 -5.96
CA LEU A 101 -17.73 1.98 -7.42
C LEU A 101 -17.84 0.60 -8.07
N LYS A 102 -17.07 -0.37 -7.61
CA LYS A 102 -16.98 -1.72 -8.17
C LYS A 102 -16.81 -2.75 -7.05
N PRO A 103 -17.82 -2.92 -6.19
CA PRO A 103 -17.74 -3.88 -5.10
C PRO A 103 -17.54 -5.30 -5.65
N PRO A 104 -16.55 -6.05 -5.14
CA PRO A 104 -16.32 -7.42 -5.57
C PRO A 104 -17.46 -8.32 -5.13
N VAL A 105 -17.80 -9.32 -5.94
CA VAL A 105 -18.87 -10.30 -5.66
C VAL A 105 -18.49 -11.22 -4.49
N SER A 106 -17.19 -11.56 -4.40
CA SER A 106 -16.67 -12.41 -3.33
C SER A 106 -15.80 -11.60 -2.36
N PRO A 107 -15.71 -12.02 -1.08
CA PRO A 107 -14.79 -11.38 -0.13
C PRO A 107 -13.35 -11.41 -0.65
N VAL A 108 -12.71 -10.24 -0.69
CA VAL A 108 -11.31 -10.11 -1.09
C VAL A 108 -10.44 -9.98 0.16
N PRO A 109 -9.52 -10.92 0.43
CA PRO A 109 -8.68 -10.89 1.64
C PRO A 109 -7.87 -9.60 1.81
N GLY A 110 -7.46 -8.98 0.69
CA GLY A 110 -6.70 -7.71 0.68
C GLY A 110 -7.47 -6.50 1.22
N ARG A 111 -8.79 -6.53 1.26
CA ARG A 111 -9.68 -5.43 1.65
C ARG A 111 -9.38 -4.87 3.05
N PHE A 112 -9.22 -5.77 4.02
CA PHE A 112 -8.86 -5.38 5.38
C PHE A 112 -7.48 -4.70 5.44
N MET A 113 -6.52 -5.19 4.68
CA MET A 113 -5.17 -4.61 4.61
C MET A 113 -5.19 -3.21 4.00
N HIS A 114 -5.98 -2.95 2.96
CA HIS A 114 -6.12 -1.62 2.38
C HIS A 114 -6.68 -0.63 3.41
N MET A 115 -7.71 -1.03 4.14
CA MET A 115 -8.29 -0.20 5.21
C MET A 115 -7.29 0.08 6.32
N ALA A 116 -6.62 -0.95 6.84
CA ALA A 116 -5.64 -0.82 7.91
C ALA A 116 -4.47 0.09 7.49
N THR A 117 -3.92 -0.11 6.31
CA THR A 117 -2.81 0.72 5.79
C THR A 117 -3.23 2.18 5.64
N THR A 118 -4.42 2.44 5.09
CA THR A 118 -4.92 3.80 4.91
C THR A 118 -5.10 4.52 6.25
N ILE A 119 -5.66 3.85 7.25
CA ILE A 119 -5.84 4.40 8.60
C ILE A 119 -4.49 4.68 9.26
N VAL A 120 -3.55 3.74 9.20
CA VAL A 120 -2.22 3.90 9.80
C VAL A 120 -1.47 5.06 9.14
N CYS A 121 -1.44 5.12 7.81
CA CYS A 121 -0.76 6.20 7.09
C CYS A 121 -1.41 7.56 7.36
N GLY A 122 -2.75 7.62 7.40
CA GLY A 122 -3.49 8.83 7.74
C GLY A 122 -3.18 9.33 9.15
N GLY A 123 -3.21 8.43 10.15
CA GLY A 123 -2.86 8.76 11.53
C GLY A 123 -1.41 9.26 11.67
N VAL A 124 -0.46 8.60 11.02
CA VAL A 124 0.95 9.03 11.03
C VAL A 124 1.15 10.35 10.31
N LEU A 125 0.45 10.58 9.19
CA LEU A 125 0.49 11.86 8.48
C LEU A 125 -0.02 13.00 9.36
N LEU A 126 -1.14 12.80 10.07
CA LEU A 126 -1.67 13.79 11.03
C LEU A 126 -0.65 14.10 12.13
N LEU A 127 -0.01 13.07 12.71
CA LEU A 127 1.06 13.29 13.70
C LEU A 127 2.24 14.09 13.13
N CYS A 128 2.56 13.92 11.84
CA CYS A 128 3.59 14.69 11.17
C CYS A 128 3.21 16.16 10.92
N MET A 129 1.93 16.48 10.94
CA MET A 129 1.41 17.84 10.75
C MET A 129 1.28 18.61 12.07
N LEU A 130 1.26 17.94 13.23
CA LEU A 130 1.19 18.58 14.52
C LEU A 130 2.41 19.51 14.74
N PRO A 131 2.18 20.74 15.24
CA PRO A 131 3.27 21.64 15.54
C PRO A 131 4.17 21.04 16.62
N SER A 132 5.48 21.13 16.42
CA SER A 132 6.46 20.84 17.48
C SER A 132 6.25 21.89 18.57
N GLY A 133 5.71 21.50 19.72
CA GLY A 133 5.56 22.43 20.85
C GLY A 133 6.92 23.12 21.08
N LYS A 134 6.95 24.45 20.97
CA LYS A 134 8.11 25.24 21.38
C LYS A 134 8.32 24.95 22.85
N GLN A 135 9.38 24.25 23.21
CA GLN A 135 9.89 24.30 24.57
C GLN A 135 10.32 25.77 24.80
N HIS A 136 9.45 26.55 25.44
CA HIS A 136 9.88 27.78 26.07
C HIS A 136 10.84 27.38 27.21
N ARG A 137 12.12 27.52 26.97
CA ARG A 137 13.14 27.66 28.00
C ARG A 137 13.41 29.14 28.23
#